data_c646d071b6e5446e8488abc57b7d2805
#
_entry.id   c646d071b6e5446e8488abc57b7d2805
#
_cell.length_a   1.000
_cell.length_b   1.000
_cell.length_c   1.000
_cell.angle_alpha   90.00
_cell.angle_beta   90.00
_cell.angle_gamma   90.00
#
_symmetry.space_group_name_H-M   'P 1'
#
loop_
_entity.id
_entity.type
_entity.pdbx_description
1 polymer ?
#
loop_
_entity_poly.entity_id
_entity_poly.type
_entity_poly.pdbx_seq_one_letter_code
_entity_poly.pdbx_strand_id
1 'polypeptide(L)'
;KYNFRCAMFSPESYPYEGHIKRIADKLNGKSCNTDDLNNTKDFIEEHFYWIKIDLENLTLKGILDAFRQLVFQKGVNVLVIDPWNMLDHSAQRDFTYIGKLLSEITQFCQQTNTHLFLVAHPRKIESDNGVFKKPNLYDISGSADFYNKAYNGLVCFRSVGQKTEYKSDLVTIYVEKIKRKENGQLGQFDLAPDFHNGGVYKPIGKASKTFEVIKDTNVPWD
;
A
#
# COMPACT_ATOMS: atom_id res chain seq x y z
N LYS A 1 7.65 -17.34 4.60
CA LYS A 1 6.52 -18.14 5.06
C LYS A 1 5.40 -18.14 4.04
N TYR A 2 5.17 -17.02 3.37
CA TYR A 2 4.25 -16.87 2.26
C TYR A 2 5.06 -16.49 1.02
N ASN A 3 4.88 -17.20 -0.09
CA ASN A 3 5.63 -16.94 -1.31
C ASN A 3 4.96 -15.80 -2.13
N PHE A 4 4.85 -14.61 -1.53
CA PHE A 4 4.31 -13.45 -2.22
C PHE A 4 5.34 -12.86 -3.18
N ARG A 5 4.90 -12.58 -4.41
CA ARG A 5 5.61 -11.78 -5.40
C ARG A 5 4.85 -10.51 -5.63
N CYS A 6 5.54 -9.40 -5.52
CA CYS A 6 4.96 -8.07 -5.54
C CYS A 6 5.38 -7.30 -6.80
N ALA A 7 4.43 -6.73 -7.52
CA ALA A 7 4.71 -5.77 -8.58
C ALA A 7 4.21 -4.39 -8.18
N MET A 8 5.02 -3.37 -8.44
CA MET A 8 4.78 -2.01 -7.99
C MET A 8 4.89 -1.02 -9.15
N PHE A 9 3.86 -0.20 -9.29
CA PHE A 9 3.94 1.07 -9.99
C PHE A 9 4.07 2.16 -8.94
N SER A 10 5.29 2.69 -8.75
CA SER A 10 5.58 3.69 -7.73
C SER A 10 6.55 4.75 -8.29
N PRO A 11 6.06 5.67 -9.13
CA PRO A 11 6.91 6.69 -9.76
C PRO A 11 7.56 7.63 -8.76
N GLU A 12 6.94 7.88 -7.61
CA GLU A 12 7.54 8.71 -6.54
C GLU A 12 8.75 8.03 -5.86
N SER A 13 8.90 6.73 -6.02
CA SER A 13 10.06 5.98 -5.50
C SER A 13 11.26 5.96 -6.44
N TYR A 14 11.19 6.66 -7.58
CA TYR A 14 12.32 6.78 -8.48
C TYR A 14 13.38 7.76 -7.92
N PRO A 15 14.70 7.44 -8.02
CA PRO A 15 15.29 6.23 -8.57
C PRO A 15 15.09 5.01 -7.64
N TYR A 16 14.81 3.85 -8.24
CA TYR A 16 14.38 2.65 -7.48
C TYR A 16 15.44 2.05 -6.56
N GLU A 17 16.71 2.38 -6.76
CA GLU A 17 17.84 1.93 -5.93
C GLU A 17 17.60 2.28 -4.44
N GLY A 18 17.08 3.47 -4.17
CA GLY A 18 16.73 3.89 -2.82
C GLY A 18 15.55 3.08 -2.23
N HIS A 19 14.61 2.66 -3.07
CA HIS A 19 13.50 1.81 -2.67
C HIS A 19 13.97 0.37 -2.40
N ILE A 20 14.80 -0.18 -3.30
CA ILE A 20 15.43 -1.50 -3.15
C ILE A 20 16.22 -1.54 -1.84
N LYS A 21 17.05 -0.53 -1.58
CA LYS A 21 17.80 -0.44 -0.32
C LYS A 21 16.88 -0.46 0.90
N ARG A 22 15.81 0.31 0.92
CA ARG A 22 14.84 0.30 2.03
C ARG A 22 14.18 -1.05 2.26
N ILE A 23 13.92 -1.80 1.18
CA ILE A 23 13.39 -3.17 1.31
C ILE A 23 14.45 -4.08 1.91
N ALA A 24 15.71 -4.02 1.41
CA ALA A 24 16.82 -4.80 1.96
C ALA A 24 17.07 -4.49 3.43
N ASP A 25 17.07 -3.22 3.82
CA ASP A 25 17.22 -2.78 5.21
C ASP A 25 16.14 -3.43 6.12
N LYS A 26 14.89 -3.46 5.66
CA LYS A 26 13.78 -4.07 6.40
C LYS A 26 13.88 -5.59 6.46
N LEU A 27 14.29 -6.24 5.39
CA LEU A 27 14.49 -7.69 5.36
C LEU A 27 15.58 -8.14 6.30
N ASN A 28 16.67 -7.36 6.40
CA ASN A 28 17.81 -7.65 7.26
C ASN A 28 17.65 -7.11 8.69
N GLY A 29 16.66 -6.26 8.95
CA GLY A 29 16.45 -5.61 10.24
C GLY A 29 17.59 -4.68 10.65
N LYS A 30 18.33 -4.14 9.71
CA LYS A 30 19.46 -3.20 9.91
C LYS A 30 19.68 -2.34 8.67
N SER A 31 20.47 -1.28 8.80
CA SER A 31 20.98 -0.58 7.62
C SER A 31 22.00 -1.45 6.90
N CYS A 32 21.71 -1.83 5.65
CA CYS A 32 22.53 -2.73 4.86
C CYS A 32 23.78 -2.03 4.32
N ASN A 33 24.90 -2.72 4.39
CA ASN A 33 26.10 -2.42 3.59
C ASN A 33 26.05 -3.13 2.22
N THR A 34 27.09 -3.03 1.43
CA THR A 34 27.17 -3.61 0.09
C THR A 34 27.05 -5.16 0.12
N ASP A 35 27.68 -5.81 1.09
CA ASP A 35 27.63 -7.26 1.21
C ASP A 35 26.24 -7.75 1.60
N ASP A 36 25.57 -7.06 2.52
CA ASP A 36 24.18 -7.33 2.90
C ASP A 36 23.25 -7.19 1.69
N LEU A 37 23.45 -6.14 0.87
CA LEU A 37 22.68 -5.94 -0.36
C LEU A 37 22.88 -7.08 -1.36
N ASN A 38 24.12 -7.51 -1.56
CA ASN A 38 24.44 -8.62 -2.45
C ASN A 38 23.78 -9.93 -1.97
N ASN A 39 23.80 -10.19 -0.66
CA ASN A 39 23.17 -11.39 -0.07
C ASN A 39 21.64 -11.37 -0.18
N THR A 40 21.04 -10.19 -0.31
CA THR A 40 19.58 -10.04 -0.38
C THR A 40 19.08 -9.91 -1.82
N LYS A 41 20.00 -9.70 -2.77
CA LYS A 41 19.70 -9.38 -4.16
C LYS A 41 18.79 -10.42 -4.82
N ASP A 42 19.16 -11.69 -4.77
CA ASP A 42 18.41 -12.77 -5.43
C ASP A 42 16.97 -12.85 -4.93
N PHE A 43 16.78 -12.68 -3.61
CA PHE A 43 15.44 -12.65 -3.03
C PHE A 43 14.64 -11.45 -3.54
N ILE A 44 15.26 -10.27 -3.61
CA ILE A 44 14.55 -9.07 -4.09
C ILE A 44 14.20 -9.21 -5.56
N GLU A 45 15.12 -9.69 -6.40
CA GLU A 45 14.88 -9.90 -7.83
C GLU A 45 13.81 -10.96 -8.12
N GLU A 46 13.67 -11.96 -7.25
CA GLU A 46 12.62 -12.97 -7.37
C GLU A 46 11.25 -12.47 -6.92
N HIS A 47 11.20 -11.57 -5.90
CA HIS A 47 9.95 -11.28 -5.22
C HIS A 47 9.41 -9.86 -5.49
N PHE A 48 10.22 -8.93 -6.01
CA PHE A 48 9.81 -7.54 -6.19
C PHE A 48 10.09 -7.06 -7.61
N TYR A 49 9.07 -6.53 -8.27
CA TYR A 49 9.12 -6.03 -9.64
C TYR A 49 8.65 -4.58 -9.66
N TRP A 50 9.43 -3.70 -10.29
CA TRP A 50 9.06 -2.30 -10.50
C TRP A 50 8.63 -2.10 -11.95
N ILE A 51 7.47 -1.48 -12.12
CA ILE A 51 6.97 -1.14 -13.44
C ILE A 51 7.38 0.29 -13.76
N LYS A 52 8.08 0.45 -14.88
CA LYS A 52 8.33 1.74 -15.50
C LYS A 52 7.45 1.87 -16.72
N ILE A 53 6.62 2.90 -16.75
CA ILE A 53 5.72 3.20 -17.87
C ILE A 53 6.08 4.59 -18.40
N ASP A 54 6.14 4.73 -19.71
CA ASP A 54 6.35 6.02 -20.34
C ASP A 54 5.13 6.92 -20.13
N LEU A 55 5.35 8.24 -20.04
CA LEU A 55 4.30 9.22 -19.75
C LEU A 55 3.12 9.16 -20.71
N GLU A 56 3.35 8.82 -21.99
CA GLU A 56 2.31 8.67 -23.00
C GLU A 56 1.33 7.51 -22.70
N ASN A 57 1.78 6.52 -21.93
CA ASN A 57 1.01 5.32 -21.56
C ASN A 57 0.62 5.29 -20.08
N LEU A 58 0.73 6.42 -19.39
CA LEU A 58 0.46 6.53 -17.95
C LEU A 58 -1.05 6.50 -17.65
N THR A 59 -1.71 5.48 -18.14
CA THR A 59 -3.12 5.20 -17.91
C THR A 59 -3.29 4.00 -17.00
N LEU A 60 -4.42 3.90 -16.31
CA LEU A 60 -4.74 2.69 -15.52
C LEU A 60 -4.66 1.43 -16.40
N LYS A 61 -5.17 1.49 -17.63
CA LYS A 61 -5.12 0.37 -18.56
C LYS A 61 -3.68 -0.08 -18.82
N GLY A 62 -2.77 0.85 -19.11
CA GLY A 62 -1.35 0.53 -19.35
C GLY A 62 -0.70 -0.14 -18.14
N ILE A 63 -1.01 0.33 -16.93
CA ILE A 63 -0.53 -0.27 -15.68
C ILE A 63 -1.10 -1.67 -15.49
N LEU A 64 -2.41 -1.87 -15.68
CA LEU A 64 -3.03 -3.19 -15.53
C LEU A 64 -2.53 -4.19 -16.59
N ASP A 65 -2.24 -3.74 -17.81
CA ASP A 65 -1.65 -4.60 -18.84
C ASP A 65 -0.22 -5.03 -18.47
N ALA A 66 0.59 -4.13 -17.91
CA ALA A 66 1.92 -4.48 -17.40
C ALA A 66 1.83 -5.43 -16.20
N PHE A 67 0.92 -5.20 -15.26
CA PHE A 67 0.66 -6.12 -14.17
C PHE A 67 0.23 -7.49 -14.67
N ARG A 68 -0.65 -7.56 -15.66
CA ARG A 68 -1.10 -8.82 -16.27
C ARG A 68 0.06 -9.65 -16.79
N GLN A 69 1.01 -9.03 -17.47
CA GLN A 69 2.21 -9.71 -17.94
C GLN A 69 3.01 -10.32 -16.77
N LEU A 70 3.23 -9.55 -15.70
CA LEU A 70 3.98 -10.03 -14.54
C LEU A 70 3.22 -11.14 -13.77
N VAL A 71 1.91 -11.06 -13.68
CA VAL A 71 1.09 -12.13 -13.09
C VAL A 71 1.31 -13.45 -13.84
N PHE A 72 1.20 -13.42 -15.17
CA PHE A 72 1.32 -14.65 -15.96
C PHE A 72 2.76 -15.14 -16.11
N GLN A 73 3.73 -14.23 -16.23
CA GLN A 73 5.12 -14.62 -16.47
C GLN A 73 5.90 -14.94 -15.20
N LYS A 74 5.58 -14.25 -14.09
CA LYS A 74 6.35 -14.29 -12.85
C LYS A 74 5.56 -14.79 -11.64
N GLY A 75 4.25 -15.04 -11.79
CA GLY A 75 3.40 -15.48 -10.69
C GLY A 75 3.21 -14.40 -9.62
N VAL A 76 3.21 -13.13 -10.03
CA VAL A 76 2.92 -12.00 -9.12
C VAL A 76 1.50 -12.11 -8.60
N ASN A 77 1.31 -11.94 -7.31
CA ASN A 77 0.03 -12.03 -6.63
C ASN A 77 -0.29 -10.83 -5.73
N VAL A 78 0.68 -9.93 -5.53
CA VAL A 78 0.48 -8.65 -4.83
C VAL A 78 0.83 -7.51 -5.78
N LEU A 79 -0.05 -6.54 -5.89
CA LEU A 79 0.08 -5.39 -6.78
C LEU A 79 0.01 -4.11 -5.96
N VAL A 80 0.79 -3.10 -6.34
CA VAL A 80 0.80 -1.79 -5.68
C VAL A 80 0.76 -0.68 -6.72
N ILE A 81 -0.16 0.26 -6.56
CA ILE A 81 -0.19 1.55 -7.26
C ILE A 81 0.05 2.64 -6.21
N ASP A 82 1.16 3.37 -6.32
CA ASP A 82 1.60 4.35 -5.32
C ASP A 82 2.24 5.57 -5.98
N PRO A 83 1.50 6.70 -6.08
CA PRO A 83 0.09 6.85 -5.72
C PRO A 83 -0.87 6.86 -6.94
N TRP A 84 -2.16 6.71 -6.67
CA TRP A 84 -3.26 6.92 -7.62
C TRP A 84 -3.23 8.30 -8.28
N ASN A 85 -2.85 9.31 -7.51
CA ASN A 85 -2.85 10.70 -7.94
C ASN A 85 -1.88 11.01 -9.08
N MET A 86 -0.94 10.12 -9.38
CA MET A 86 0.00 10.24 -10.50
C MET A 86 -0.58 9.74 -11.84
N LEU A 87 -1.73 9.08 -11.82
CA LEU A 87 -2.38 8.65 -13.06
C LEU A 87 -2.94 9.85 -13.83
N ASP A 88 -2.88 9.76 -15.13
CA ASP A 88 -3.50 10.78 -15.99
C ASP A 88 -5.03 10.66 -15.95
N HIS A 89 -5.66 11.65 -15.36
CA HIS A 89 -7.11 11.81 -15.30
C HIS A 89 -7.60 12.96 -16.20
N SER A 90 -6.75 13.46 -17.11
CA SER A 90 -7.03 14.67 -17.91
C SER A 90 -8.20 14.49 -18.88
N ALA A 91 -8.44 13.27 -19.35
CA ALA A 91 -9.43 12.99 -20.38
C ALA A 91 -10.88 13.06 -19.89
N GLN A 92 -11.16 12.83 -18.62
CA GLN A 92 -12.53 12.87 -18.05
C GLN A 92 -12.48 13.15 -16.56
N ARG A 93 -12.96 14.33 -16.15
CA ARG A 93 -13.09 14.73 -14.73
C ARG A 93 -14.45 14.34 -14.11
N ASP A 94 -15.16 13.39 -14.69
CA ASP A 94 -16.45 12.97 -14.19
C ASP A 94 -16.29 12.00 -13.01
N PHE A 95 -17.08 12.19 -11.94
CA PHE A 95 -17.12 11.28 -10.79
C PHE A 95 -17.43 9.83 -11.20
N THR A 96 -18.24 9.65 -12.25
CA THR A 96 -18.56 8.32 -12.80
C THR A 96 -17.33 7.62 -13.39
N TYR A 97 -16.37 8.39 -13.89
CA TYR A 97 -15.12 7.87 -14.45
C TYR A 97 -14.26 7.16 -13.37
N ILE A 98 -14.04 7.81 -12.22
CA ILE A 98 -13.29 7.20 -11.11
C ILE A 98 -13.95 5.90 -10.67
N GLY A 99 -15.27 5.91 -10.56
CA GLY A 99 -16.03 4.71 -10.22
C GLY A 99 -15.84 3.57 -11.22
N LYS A 100 -15.74 3.85 -12.52
CA LYS A 100 -15.44 2.83 -13.54
C LYS A 100 -14.03 2.26 -13.35
N LEU A 101 -13.01 3.12 -13.20
CA LEU A 101 -11.62 2.69 -13.02
C LEU A 101 -11.46 1.80 -11.79
N LEU A 102 -12.09 2.15 -10.66
CA LEU A 102 -12.07 1.33 -9.46
C LEU A 102 -12.77 -0.02 -9.65
N SER A 103 -13.80 -0.07 -10.50
CA SER A 103 -14.45 -1.32 -10.88
C SER A 103 -13.56 -2.17 -11.76
N GLU A 104 -12.82 -1.57 -12.70
CA GLU A 104 -11.85 -2.26 -13.55
C GLU A 104 -10.73 -2.89 -12.70
N ILE A 105 -10.20 -2.16 -11.70
CA ILE A 105 -9.24 -2.71 -10.75
C ILE A 105 -9.83 -3.94 -10.03
N THR A 106 -11.06 -3.83 -9.53
CA THR A 106 -11.70 -4.94 -8.82
C THR A 106 -11.87 -6.16 -9.71
N GLN A 107 -12.34 -5.98 -10.94
CA GLN A 107 -12.48 -7.06 -11.92
C GLN A 107 -11.15 -7.69 -12.27
N PHE A 108 -10.11 -6.86 -12.47
CA PHE A 108 -8.76 -7.33 -12.74
C PHE A 108 -8.26 -8.24 -11.62
N CYS A 109 -8.36 -7.80 -10.36
CA CYS A 109 -7.93 -8.59 -9.21
C CYS A 109 -8.69 -9.93 -9.09
N GLN A 110 -9.99 -9.92 -9.37
CA GLN A 110 -10.81 -11.15 -9.38
C GLN A 110 -10.39 -12.12 -10.49
N GLN A 111 -10.16 -11.61 -11.70
CA GLN A 111 -9.76 -12.42 -12.87
C GLN A 111 -8.36 -13.02 -12.73
N THR A 112 -7.46 -12.31 -12.06
CA THR A 112 -6.06 -12.70 -11.91
C THR A 112 -5.74 -13.34 -10.56
N ASN A 113 -6.71 -13.44 -9.66
CA ASN A 113 -6.55 -13.88 -8.27
C ASN A 113 -5.41 -13.13 -7.55
N THR A 114 -5.37 -11.81 -7.70
CA THR A 114 -4.36 -10.95 -7.09
C THR A 114 -4.96 -10.02 -6.04
N HIS A 115 -4.11 -9.50 -5.15
CA HIS A 115 -4.47 -8.43 -4.22
C HIS A 115 -3.79 -7.12 -4.64
N LEU A 116 -4.56 -6.02 -4.73
CA LEU A 116 -4.03 -4.72 -5.10
C LEU A 116 -4.14 -3.72 -3.95
N PHE A 117 -3.00 -3.12 -3.61
CA PHE A 117 -2.92 -1.95 -2.74
C PHE A 117 -2.94 -0.69 -3.59
N LEU A 118 -3.95 0.14 -3.38
CA LEU A 118 -4.09 1.44 -4.01
C LEU A 118 -3.79 2.54 -2.99
N VAL A 119 -2.67 3.20 -3.14
CA VAL A 119 -2.30 4.36 -2.31
C VAL A 119 -2.89 5.61 -2.94
N ALA A 120 -3.61 6.39 -2.18
CA ALA A 120 -4.19 7.65 -2.65
C ALA A 120 -3.97 8.75 -1.61
N HIS A 121 -3.64 9.95 -2.09
CA HIS A 121 -3.45 11.10 -1.23
C HIS A 121 -4.81 11.77 -0.95
N PRO A 122 -5.04 12.24 0.28
CA PRO A 122 -6.22 13.01 0.58
C PRO A 122 -6.14 14.37 -0.14
N ARG A 123 -7.30 14.99 -0.36
CA ARG A 123 -7.37 16.41 -0.70
C ARG A 123 -6.73 17.24 0.42
N LYS A 124 -6.42 18.51 0.12
CA LYS A 124 -5.88 19.43 1.12
C LYS A 124 -6.79 19.47 2.36
N ILE A 125 -6.22 19.09 3.50
CA ILE A 125 -6.91 19.07 4.78
C ILE A 125 -6.63 20.41 5.47
N GLU A 126 -7.68 21.01 6.01
CA GLU A 126 -7.54 22.22 6.81
C GLU A 126 -6.85 21.90 8.14
N SER A 127 -5.98 22.81 8.57
CA SER A 127 -5.39 22.77 9.89
C SER A 127 -6.10 23.75 10.82
N ASP A 128 -6.38 23.32 12.02
CA ASP A 128 -6.84 24.17 13.11
C ASP A 128 -5.67 24.43 14.05
N ASN A 129 -5.29 25.71 14.24
CA ASN A 129 -4.14 26.11 15.06
C ASN A 129 -2.82 25.35 14.74
N GLY A 130 -2.60 25.04 13.47
CA GLY A 130 -1.42 24.30 13.01
C GLY A 130 -1.47 22.79 13.26
N VAL A 131 -2.60 22.26 13.71
CA VAL A 131 -2.84 20.84 13.89
C VAL A 131 -3.70 20.32 12.74
N PHE A 132 -3.18 19.39 11.95
CA PHE A 132 -3.95 18.77 10.88
C PHE A 132 -4.94 17.75 11.45
N LYS A 133 -6.18 17.82 10.97
CA LYS A 133 -7.18 16.80 11.28
C LYS A 133 -6.80 15.47 10.61
N LYS A 134 -7.09 14.37 11.29
CA LYS A 134 -6.95 13.04 10.69
C LYS A 134 -7.83 12.95 9.44
N PRO A 135 -7.29 12.58 8.26
CA PRO A 135 -8.10 12.30 7.09
C PRO A 135 -8.94 11.04 7.29
N ASN A 136 -9.95 10.89 6.47
CA ASN A 136 -10.74 9.67 6.34
C ASN A 136 -10.84 9.26 4.87
N LEU A 137 -11.43 8.11 4.58
CA LEU A 137 -11.51 7.59 3.22
C LEU A 137 -12.34 8.45 2.25
N TYR A 138 -13.21 9.32 2.76
CA TYR A 138 -13.97 10.28 1.93
C TYR A 138 -13.14 11.52 1.58
N ASP A 139 -12.00 11.71 2.23
CA ASP A 139 -11.11 12.84 1.94
C ASP A 139 -10.17 12.55 0.75
N ILE A 140 -10.22 11.36 0.16
CA ILE A 140 -9.49 11.07 -1.08
C ILE A 140 -10.04 11.97 -2.18
N SER A 141 -9.12 12.65 -2.89
CA SER A 141 -9.50 13.53 -3.98
C SER A 141 -10.18 12.75 -5.10
N GLY A 142 -11.37 13.17 -5.47
CA GLY A 142 -12.03 12.70 -6.67
C GLY A 142 -13.38 12.00 -6.47
N SER A 143 -13.61 11.21 -5.45
CA SER A 143 -14.91 10.54 -5.32
C SER A 143 -15.10 9.79 -4.00
N ALA A 144 -16.36 9.76 -3.51
CA ALA A 144 -16.82 8.84 -2.47
C ALA A 144 -16.72 7.36 -2.89
N ASP A 145 -16.49 7.09 -4.19
CA ASP A 145 -16.36 5.74 -4.72
C ASP A 145 -15.15 4.99 -4.17
N PHE A 146 -14.10 5.69 -3.75
CA PHE A 146 -12.98 5.04 -3.05
C PHE A 146 -13.49 4.29 -1.81
N TYR A 147 -14.31 4.95 -0.99
CA TYR A 147 -14.91 4.30 0.14
C TYR A 147 -15.85 3.17 -0.30
N ASN A 148 -16.74 3.43 -1.26
CA ASN A 148 -17.80 2.49 -1.64
C ASN A 148 -17.24 1.20 -2.25
N LYS A 149 -16.22 1.31 -3.11
CA LYS A 149 -15.69 0.19 -3.91
C LYS A 149 -14.54 -0.56 -3.26
N ALA A 150 -13.75 0.07 -2.38
CA ALA A 150 -12.68 -0.62 -1.67
C ALA A 150 -13.23 -1.76 -0.80
N TYR A 151 -12.53 -2.89 -0.78
CA TYR A 151 -12.82 -3.99 0.13
C TYR A 151 -12.37 -3.66 1.55
N ASN A 152 -11.18 -3.12 1.67
CA ASN A 152 -10.65 -2.65 2.95
C ASN A 152 -10.13 -1.23 2.76
N GLY A 153 -10.20 -0.43 3.81
CA GLY A 153 -9.71 0.93 3.81
C GLY A 153 -8.89 1.24 5.05
N LEU A 154 -7.67 1.70 4.81
CA LEU A 154 -6.72 2.06 5.86
C LEU A 154 -6.34 3.52 5.71
N VAL A 155 -6.19 4.21 6.83
CA VAL A 155 -5.63 5.56 6.87
C VAL A 155 -4.34 5.53 7.68
N CYS A 156 -3.23 5.90 7.03
CA CYS A 156 -1.95 6.10 7.68
C CYS A 156 -1.81 7.56 8.05
N PHE A 157 -1.78 7.88 9.33
CA PHE A 157 -1.70 9.25 9.79
C PHE A 157 -0.55 9.47 10.75
N ARG A 158 0.27 10.48 10.44
CA ARG A 158 1.32 10.95 11.33
C ARG A 158 0.92 12.33 11.83
N SER A 159 0.71 12.47 13.14
CA SER A 159 0.41 13.76 13.74
C SER A 159 1.67 14.63 13.72
N VAL A 160 1.65 15.66 12.87
CA VAL A 160 2.73 16.65 12.77
C VAL A 160 2.20 17.98 13.26
N GLY A 161 2.95 18.68 14.07
CA GLY A 161 2.62 20.08 14.48
C GLY A 161 2.01 20.23 15.86
N GLN A 162 1.79 19.18 16.63
CA GLN A 162 1.49 19.37 18.03
C GLN A 162 2.74 19.88 18.75
N LYS A 163 2.62 21.04 19.42
CA LYS A 163 3.61 21.57 20.38
C LYS A 163 3.62 20.75 21.66
N THR A 164 3.64 19.45 21.54
CA THR A 164 3.85 18.57 22.67
C THR A 164 5.33 18.26 22.73
N GLU A 165 5.89 18.17 23.93
CA GLU A 165 7.31 17.83 24.21
C GLU A 165 7.78 16.51 23.59
N TYR A 166 6.86 15.73 23.04
CA TYR A 166 7.11 14.51 22.29
C TYR A 166 6.85 14.78 20.80
N LYS A 167 7.93 14.99 20.04
CA LYS A 167 7.89 14.74 18.59
C LYS A 167 7.62 13.26 18.41
N SER A 168 6.34 12.92 18.38
CA SER A 168 5.95 11.53 18.17
C SER A 168 6.26 11.19 16.71
N ASP A 169 7.29 10.40 16.48
CA ASP A 169 7.52 9.75 15.18
C ASP A 169 6.50 8.63 14.92
N LEU A 170 5.46 8.56 15.74
CA LEU A 170 4.43 7.56 15.64
C LEU A 170 3.58 7.74 14.40
N VAL A 171 3.28 6.63 13.77
CA VAL A 171 2.27 6.54 12.72
C VAL A 171 1.10 5.75 13.27
N THR A 172 -0.08 6.37 13.28
CA THR A 172 -1.31 5.66 13.63
C THR A 172 -1.95 5.12 12.35
N ILE A 173 -2.23 3.84 12.35
CA ILE A 173 -2.99 3.17 11.30
C ILE A 173 -4.43 3.03 11.78
N TYR A 174 -5.34 3.64 11.04
CA TYR A 174 -6.78 3.50 11.25
C TYR A 174 -7.35 2.51 10.24
N VAL A 175 -8.01 1.47 10.72
CA VAL A 175 -8.78 0.54 9.91
C VAL A 175 -10.20 1.08 9.83
N GLU A 176 -10.52 1.79 8.75
CA GLU A 176 -11.80 2.50 8.62
C GLU A 176 -12.86 1.70 7.85
N LYS A 177 -12.43 0.70 7.09
CA LYS A 177 -13.34 -0.16 6.36
C LYS A 177 -12.83 -1.58 6.28
N ILE A 178 -13.73 -2.51 6.53
CA ILE A 178 -13.57 -3.94 6.26
C ILE A 178 -14.90 -4.43 5.69
N LYS A 179 -14.89 -4.88 4.43
CA LYS A 179 -16.11 -5.33 3.75
C LYS A 179 -16.61 -6.67 4.28
N ARG A 180 -15.69 -7.56 4.62
CA ARG A 180 -15.99 -8.88 5.16
C ARG A 180 -15.53 -8.93 6.61
N LYS A 181 -16.49 -9.05 7.53
CA LYS A 181 -16.23 -9.00 8.98
C LYS A 181 -15.33 -10.13 9.47
N GLU A 182 -15.36 -11.26 8.80
CA GLU A 182 -14.49 -12.42 9.07
C GLU A 182 -13.00 -12.13 8.83
N ASN A 183 -12.68 -11.12 8.01
CA ASN A 183 -11.29 -10.77 7.67
C ASN A 183 -10.65 -9.78 8.65
N GLY A 184 -11.39 -9.27 9.63
CA GLY A 184 -10.85 -8.35 10.62
C GLY A 184 -11.91 -7.46 11.27
N GLN A 185 -11.45 -6.45 11.99
CA GLN A 185 -12.31 -5.49 12.69
C GLN A 185 -11.83 -4.04 12.48
N LEU A 186 -12.75 -3.09 12.60
CA LEU A 186 -12.43 -1.67 12.61
C LEU A 186 -11.65 -1.33 13.89
N GLY A 187 -10.78 -0.33 13.79
CA GLY A 187 -10.00 0.10 14.94
C GLY A 187 -8.78 0.92 14.54
N GLN A 188 -7.87 1.07 15.47
CA GLN A 188 -6.60 1.75 15.23
C GLN A 188 -5.48 1.11 16.04
N PHE A 189 -4.25 1.31 15.58
CA PHE A 189 -3.05 0.93 16.31
C PHE A 189 -1.90 1.86 15.92
N ASP A 190 -0.99 2.05 16.89
CA ASP A 190 0.16 2.91 16.70
C ASP A 190 1.40 2.09 16.35
N LEU A 191 2.19 2.64 15.45
CA LEU A 191 3.47 2.10 15.01
C LEU A 191 4.59 3.09 15.32
N ALA A 192 5.67 2.61 15.92
CA ALA A 192 6.92 3.37 16.07
C ALA A 192 7.94 2.92 15.02
N PRO A 193 8.64 3.86 14.37
CA PRO A 193 9.77 3.50 13.53
C PRO A 193 10.94 3.03 14.39
N ASP A 194 11.54 1.93 14.01
CA ASP A 194 12.78 1.43 14.60
C ASP A 194 13.92 1.70 13.60
N PHE A 195 14.49 2.89 13.68
CA PHE A 195 15.56 3.31 12.76
C PHE A 195 16.84 2.51 12.94
N HIS A 196 17.09 1.93 14.11
CA HIS A 196 18.27 1.09 14.36
C HIS A 196 18.17 -0.26 13.66
N ASN A 197 16.94 -0.73 13.44
CA ASN A 197 16.65 -2.03 12.82
C ASN A 197 16.07 -1.86 11.40
N GLY A 198 16.73 -1.08 10.53
CA GLY A 198 16.35 -0.93 9.12
C GLY A 198 15.08 -0.11 8.88
N GLY A 199 14.64 0.69 9.84
CA GLY A 199 13.46 1.54 9.70
C GLY A 199 12.16 0.76 9.61
N VAL A 200 12.08 -0.43 10.20
CA VAL A 200 10.82 -1.16 10.36
C VAL A 200 9.91 -0.47 11.35
N TYR A 201 8.62 -0.55 11.10
CA TYR A 201 7.62 -0.04 12.03
C TYR A 201 7.15 -1.17 12.96
N LYS A 202 7.20 -0.93 14.25
CA LYS A 202 6.77 -1.89 15.29
C LYS A 202 5.53 -1.40 16.00
N PRO A 203 4.54 -2.26 16.27
CA PRO A 203 3.38 -1.90 17.08
C PRO A 203 3.79 -1.46 18.46
N ILE A 204 3.14 -0.40 18.98
CA ILE A 204 3.28 0.06 20.36
C ILE A 204 2.04 -0.35 21.15
N GLY A 205 2.23 -0.70 22.40
CA GLY A 205 1.17 -1.12 23.31
C GLY A 205 0.97 -2.64 23.30
N LYS A 206 0.05 -3.08 24.13
CA LYS A 206 -0.41 -4.48 24.06
C LYS A 206 -1.11 -4.66 22.72
N ALA A 207 -0.43 -5.22 21.74
CA ALA A 207 -1.08 -5.79 20.59
C ALA A 207 -2.12 -6.78 21.15
N SER A 208 -3.36 -6.32 21.24
CA SER A 208 -4.45 -7.17 21.65
C SER A 208 -4.61 -8.21 20.55
N LYS A 209 -4.15 -9.40 20.85
CA LYS A 209 -4.21 -10.62 20.06
C LYS A 209 -3.21 -10.68 18.90
N THR A 210 -2.16 -11.48 19.10
CA THR A 210 -1.52 -12.23 18.03
C THR A 210 -2.62 -12.78 17.12
N PHE A 211 -2.59 -12.40 15.86
CA PHE A 211 -3.43 -13.05 14.86
C PHE A 211 -3.00 -14.51 14.81
N GLU A 212 -3.75 -15.39 15.45
CA GLU A 212 -3.64 -16.81 15.17
C GLU A 212 -4.12 -16.97 13.73
N VAL A 213 -3.19 -17.34 12.86
CA VAL A 213 -3.55 -17.80 11.52
C VAL A 213 -4.34 -19.08 11.75
N ILE A 214 -5.66 -18.99 11.69
CA ILE A 214 -6.53 -20.17 11.62
C ILE A 214 -6.08 -20.89 10.35
N LYS A 215 -5.35 -21.97 10.52
CA LYS A 215 -5.11 -22.93 9.45
C LYS A 215 -6.44 -23.65 9.24
N ASP A 216 -7.29 -23.07 8.42
CA ASP A 216 -8.46 -23.80 7.94
C ASP A 216 -7.93 -24.81 6.90
N THR A 217 -7.69 -26.01 7.39
CA THR A 217 -7.23 -27.15 6.58
C THR A 217 -8.40 -27.86 5.87
N ASN A 218 -9.61 -27.32 5.99
CA ASN A 218 -10.85 -27.93 5.50
C ASN A 218 -11.66 -26.98 4.61
N VAL A 219 -11.04 -26.30 3.67
CA VAL A 219 -11.78 -25.70 2.56
C VAL A 219 -11.81 -26.72 1.43
N PRO A 220 -12.96 -27.34 1.12
CA PRO A 220 -13.05 -28.18 -0.05
C PRO A 220 -12.95 -27.28 -1.28
N TRP A 221 -11.90 -27.46 -2.04
CA TRP A 221 -11.76 -26.92 -3.38
C TRP A 221 -12.42 -27.94 -4.32
N ASP A 222 -13.69 -27.74 -4.62
CA ASP A 222 -14.37 -28.33 -5.77
C ASP A 222 -14.33 -27.35 -6.94
#